data_69fe081dad0e158f0e1ccb6e181d3854
#
_entry.id   69fe081dad0e158f0e1ccb6e181d3854
#
_cell.length_a   1.000
_cell.length_b   1.000
_cell.length_c   1.000
_cell.angle_alpha   90.00
_cell.angle_beta   90.00
_cell.angle_gamma   90.00
#
_symmetry.space_group_name_H-M   'P 1'
#
loop_
_entity.id
_entity.type
_entity.pdbx_description
1 polymer ?
#
loop_
_entity_poly.entity_id
_entity_poly.type
_entity_poly.pdbx_seq_one_letter_code
_entity_poly.pdbx_strand_id
1 'polypeptide(L)'
;RATQAEQFLIDARFPYAIGYGLTETAPLIAGAIPGRTSLGSTGPVMDGVSARLENINPRSGEGEIVVRSPSTMIGYYKNPEATKEVFTPDGWFRTKDLGLFDSRGYLYIKGRLNNMIVGPSGENIYPEEIETVINSHFLVTDSIVKEEKGKLVALVHFNREELERRYYSMKEELGNKMDEIKSDLMRYVNSKVNKFSRISVVVEQT
;
A
#
# COMPACT_ATOMS: atom_id res chain seq x y z
N ARG A 1 -1.20 -1.82 3.86
CA ARG A 1 -2.24 -1.95 4.89
C ARG A 1 -2.13 -3.29 5.60
N ALA A 2 -2.12 -3.29 6.93
CA ALA A 2 -1.94 -4.50 7.73
C ALA A 2 -3.24 -5.34 7.78
N THR A 3 -3.57 -6.04 6.68
CA THR A 3 -4.75 -6.90 6.56
C THR A 3 -4.82 -7.96 7.68
N GLN A 4 -3.67 -8.42 8.19
CA GLN A 4 -3.60 -9.36 9.32
C GLN A 4 -4.09 -8.75 10.63
N ALA A 5 -3.71 -7.48 10.91
CA ALA A 5 -4.19 -6.78 12.11
C ALA A 5 -5.70 -6.53 12.02
N GLU A 6 -6.20 -6.17 10.84
CA GLU A 6 -7.62 -5.98 10.62
C GLU A 6 -8.40 -7.30 10.77
N GLN A 7 -7.89 -8.41 10.23
CA GLN A 7 -8.48 -9.73 10.40
C GLN A 7 -8.52 -10.14 11.88
N PHE A 8 -7.42 -9.88 12.62
CA PHE A 8 -7.39 -10.14 14.07
C PHE A 8 -8.47 -9.35 14.82
N LEU A 9 -8.67 -8.06 14.49
CA LEU A 9 -9.71 -7.25 15.11
C LEU A 9 -11.12 -7.80 14.82
N ILE A 10 -11.34 -8.26 13.58
CA ILE A 10 -12.61 -8.88 13.17
C ILE A 10 -12.83 -10.17 13.94
N ASP A 11 -11.84 -11.05 14.01
CA ASP A 11 -11.94 -12.35 14.71
C ASP A 11 -12.15 -12.17 16.22
N ALA A 12 -11.51 -11.17 16.81
CA ALA A 12 -11.67 -10.76 18.19
C ALA A 12 -12.99 -10.03 18.46
N ARG A 13 -13.79 -9.73 17.44
CA ARG A 13 -14.99 -8.88 17.51
C ARG A 13 -14.73 -7.51 18.15
N PHE A 14 -13.52 -7.01 17.97
CA PHE A 14 -13.14 -5.70 18.48
C PHE A 14 -13.70 -4.59 17.58
N PRO A 15 -14.45 -3.62 18.13
CA PRO A 15 -15.00 -2.54 17.34
C PRO A 15 -13.88 -1.61 16.85
N TYR A 16 -13.77 -1.42 15.53
CA TYR A 16 -12.82 -0.52 14.94
C TYR A 16 -13.48 0.31 13.83
N ALA A 17 -12.97 1.50 13.61
CA ALA A 17 -13.30 2.36 12.49
C ALA A 17 -12.11 2.44 11.55
N ILE A 18 -12.37 2.74 10.30
CA ILE A 18 -11.35 2.94 9.29
C ILE A 18 -11.70 4.13 8.44
N GLY A 19 -10.68 4.85 7.96
CA GLY A 19 -10.87 5.97 7.07
C GLY A 19 -9.73 6.10 6.06
N TYR A 20 -10.05 6.78 4.98
CA TYR A 20 -9.12 7.18 3.94
C TYR A 20 -9.33 8.64 3.61
N GLY A 21 -8.24 9.35 3.42
CA GLY A 21 -8.23 10.73 2.97
C GLY A 21 -6.83 11.33 2.95
N LEU A 22 -6.78 12.60 2.61
CA LEU A 22 -5.56 13.35 2.37
C LEU A 22 -5.63 14.69 3.10
N THR A 23 -4.48 15.31 3.37
CA THR A 23 -4.42 16.66 3.93
C THR A 23 -5.20 17.65 3.05
N GLU A 24 -5.11 17.48 1.73
CA GLU A 24 -5.77 18.27 0.72
C GLU A 24 -7.31 18.14 0.71
N THR A 25 -7.85 17.17 1.46
CA THR A 25 -9.30 16.92 1.55
C THR A 25 -9.87 17.12 2.96
N ALA A 26 -9.08 17.59 3.92
CA ALA A 26 -9.38 18.00 5.31
C ALA A 26 -10.18 16.99 6.18
N PRO A 27 -9.70 15.80 6.43
CA PRO A 27 -8.90 14.91 5.63
C PRO A 27 -9.73 13.81 4.95
N LEU A 28 -11.01 13.55 5.38
CA LEU A 28 -11.70 12.29 5.16
C LEU A 28 -12.46 12.24 3.81
N ILE A 29 -12.16 11.25 2.99
CA ILE A 29 -12.82 10.95 1.72
C ILE A 29 -13.79 9.78 1.88
N ALA A 30 -13.33 8.69 2.49
CA ALA A 30 -14.13 7.49 2.71
C ALA A 30 -13.89 6.94 4.11
N GLY A 31 -14.87 6.27 4.69
CA GLY A 31 -14.73 5.72 6.02
C GLY A 31 -15.85 4.76 6.40
N ALA A 32 -15.56 3.86 7.34
CA ALA A 32 -16.54 2.96 7.94
C ALA A 32 -16.46 3.01 9.46
N ILE A 33 -17.62 3.14 10.08
CA ILE A 33 -17.80 3.05 11.53
C ILE A 33 -17.77 1.59 12.00
N PRO A 34 -17.59 1.33 13.31
CA PRO A 34 -17.68 -0.01 13.87
C PRO A 34 -18.95 -0.75 13.45
N GLY A 35 -18.80 -2.02 13.07
CA GLY A 35 -19.89 -2.87 12.60
C GLY A 35 -20.27 -2.68 11.12
N ARG A 36 -19.68 -1.70 10.42
CA ARG A 36 -19.83 -1.50 8.96
C ARG A 36 -18.50 -1.57 8.22
N THR A 37 -17.44 -2.02 8.89
CA THR A 37 -16.13 -2.25 8.26
C THR A 37 -16.16 -3.49 7.37
N SER A 38 -15.33 -3.51 6.36
CA SER A 38 -15.12 -4.66 5.46
C SER A 38 -13.63 -4.85 5.24
N LEU A 39 -13.15 -6.08 5.42
CA LEU A 39 -11.73 -6.40 5.33
C LEU A 39 -11.10 -5.85 4.07
N GLY A 40 -10.01 -5.10 4.22
CA GLY A 40 -9.27 -4.47 3.12
C GLY A 40 -9.92 -3.21 2.53
N SER A 41 -11.17 -2.89 2.87
CA SER A 41 -11.85 -1.66 2.42
C SER A 41 -11.56 -0.48 3.34
N THR A 42 -11.67 0.73 2.81
CA THR A 42 -11.69 1.97 3.59
C THR A 42 -13.12 2.44 3.92
N GLY A 43 -14.12 1.68 3.49
CA GLY A 43 -15.53 2.04 3.67
C GLY A 43 -16.15 2.77 2.48
N PRO A 44 -17.42 3.18 2.61
CA PRO A 44 -18.11 4.02 1.61
C PRO A 44 -17.56 5.44 1.62
N VAL A 45 -17.82 6.17 0.54
CA VAL A 45 -17.53 7.61 0.45
C VAL A 45 -18.36 8.36 1.48
N MET A 46 -17.75 9.36 2.13
CA MET A 46 -18.39 10.16 3.17
C MET A 46 -19.50 11.04 2.59
N ASP A 47 -20.50 11.35 3.40
CA ASP A 47 -21.55 12.27 3.04
C ASP A 47 -20.97 13.66 2.67
N GLY A 48 -21.46 14.22 1.56
CA GLY A 48 -20.95 15.49 1.02
C GLY A 48 -19.68 15.39 0.19
N VAL A 49 -19.08 14.21 0.09
CA VAL A 49 -17.95 13.90 -0.80
C VAL A 49 -18.47 13.15 -2.03
N SER A 50 -18.04 13.57 -3.20
CA SER A 50 -18.20 12.80 -4.44
C SER A 50 -16.86 12.19 -4.84
N ALA A 51 -16.84 10.92 -5.19
CA ALA A 51 -15.65 10.24 -5.69
C ALA A 51 -15.99 9.43 -6.94
N ARG A 52 -15.05 9.40 -7.88
CA ARG A 52 -15.11 8.54 -9.07
C ARG A 52 -13.72 8.02 -9.39
N LEU A 53 -13.66 7.03 -10.28
CA LEU A 53 -12.40 6.54 -10.83
C LEU A 53 -12.18 7.12 -12.22
N GLU A 54 -10.95 7.53 -12.51
CA GLU A 54 -10.48 7.92 -13.85
C GLU A 54 -9.42 6.94 -14.36
N ASN A 55 -9.24 6.89 -15.68
CA ASN A 55 -8.27 6.00 -16.32
C ASN A 55 -8.40 4.53 -15.90
N ILE A 56 -9.64 4.05 -15.85
CA ILE A 56 -9.96 2.71 -15.36
C ILE A 56 -9.31 1.64 -16.24
N ASN A 57 -8.53 0.76 -15.60
CA ASN A 57 -8.02 -0.43 -16.26
C ASN A 57 -9.17 -1.42 -16.55
N PRO A 58 -9.47 -1.75 -17.82
CA PRO A 58 -10.62 -2.58 -18.14
C PRO A 58 -10.50 -4.04 -17.67
N ARG A 59 -9.31 -4.51 -17.31
CA ARG A 59 -9.08 -5.87 -16.79
C ARG A 59 -9.24 -5.97 -15.29
N SER A 60 -8.74 -4.97 -14.52
CA SER A 60 -8.77 -4.99 -13.06
C SER A 60 -9.90 -4.17 -12.46
N GLY A 61 -10.48 -3.23 -13.21
CA GLY A 61 -11.48 -2.28 -12.72
C GLY A 61 -10.88 -1.17 -11.84
N GLU A 62 -9.56 -1.14 -11.68
CA GLU A 62 -8.83 -0.15 -10.90
C GLU A 62 -8.65 1.14 -11.69
N GLY A 63 -8.72 2.28 -10.99
CA GLY A 63 -8.51 3.59 -11.59
C GLY A 63 -7.99 4.60 -10.58
N GLU A 64 -7.55 5.76 -11.08
CA GLU A 64 -7.18 6.88 -10.22
C GLU A 64 -8.42 7.41 -9.50
N ILE A 65 -8.33 7.53 -8.18
CA ILE A 65 -9.41 8.11 -7.38
C ILE A 65 -9.38 9.62 -7.55
N VAL A 66 -10.46 10.19 -8.05
CA VAL A 66 -10.65 11.63 -8.09
C VAL A 66 -11.86 12.03 -7.25
N VAL A 67 -11.74 13.16 -6.53
CA VAL A 67 -12.74 13.55 -5.53
C VAL A 67 -13.15 15.01 -5.71
N ARG A 68 -14.38 15.31 -5.27
CA ARG A 68 -14.90 16.65 -5.16
C ARG A 68 -15.66 16.77 -3.85
N SER A 69 -15.31 17.74 -3.02
CA SER A 69 -16.02 18.03 -1.79
C SER A 69 -15.81 19.49 -1.37
N PRO A 70 -16.67 20.05 -0.51
CA PRO A 70 -16.46 21.38 0.08
C PRO A 70 -15.17 21.46 0.92
N SER A 71 -14.65 20.35 1.42
CA SER A 71 -13.43 20.27 2.22
C SER A 71 -12.16 20.14 1.38
N THR A 72 -12.28 19.99 0.05
CA THR A 72 -11.10 19.95 -0.83
C THR A 72 -10.41 21.32 -0.86
N MET A 73 -9.08 21.33 -0.72
CA MET A 73 -8.28 22.56 -0.80
C MET A 73 -8.55 23.33 -2.09
N ILE A 74 -8.35 24.63 -2.06
CA ILE A 74 -8.42 25.49 -3.26
C ILE A 74 -7.13 25.45 -4.07
N GLY A 75 -6.03 25.00 -3.49
CA GLY A 75 -4.73 24.88 -4.15
C GLY A 75 -3.55 24.96 -3.19
N TYR A 76 -2.35 24.74 -3.72
CA TYR A 76 -1.09 24.87 -2.98
C TYR A 76 -0.66 26.34 -2.90
N TYR A 77 -0.29 26.77 -1.71
CA TYR A 77 0.12 28.15 -1.46
C TYR A 77 1.32 28.54 -2.33
N LYS A 78 1.19 29.64 -3.08
CA LYS A 78 2.20 30.17 -4.00
C LYS A 78 2.75 29.14 -5.01
N ASN A 79 1.97 28.11 -5.33
CA ASN A 79 2.36 27.10 -6.31
C ASN A 79 1.20 26.77 -7.28
N PRO A 80 0.91 27.68 -8.23
CA PRO A 80 -0.18 27.48 -9.19
C PRO A 80 0.06 26.32 -10.16
N GLU A 81 1.32 26.02 -10.47
CA GLU A 81 1.67 24.88 -11.36
C GLU A 81 1.30 23.56 -10.73
N ALA A 82 1.78 23.28 -9.50
CA ALA A 82 1.39 22.10 -8.76
C ALA A 82 -0.13 22.02 -8.51
N THR A 83 -0.78 23.16 -8.29
CA THR A 83 -2.24 23.23 -8.16
C THR A 83 -2.92 22.76 -9.44
N LYS A 84 -2.49 23.24 -10.60
CA LYS A 84 -3.06 22.85 -11.90
C LYS A 84 -2.90 21.37 -12.19
N GLU A 85 -1.79 20.78 -11.77
CA GLU A 85 -1.52 19.33 -11.98
C GLU A 85 -2.46 18.40 -11.21
N VAL A 86 -2.96 18.85 -10.06
CA VAL A 86 -3.79 18.02 -9.18
C VAL A 86 -5.29 18.26 -9.34
N PHE A 87 -5.70 19.13 -10.26
CA PHE A 87 -7.11 19.30 -10.59
C PHE A 87 -7.38 18.91 -12.05
N THR A 88 -8.51 18.21 -12.26
CA THR A 88 -9.01 17.95 -13.59
C THR A 88 -9.62 19.23 -14.19
N PRO A 89 -9.79 19.32 -15.53
CA PRO A 89 -10.42 20.48 -16.16
C PRO A 89 -11.84 20.80 -15.66
N ASP A 90 -12.57 19.77 -15.21
CA ASP A 90 -13.91 19.87 -14.64
C ASP A 90 -13.90 20.01 -13.10
N GLY A 91 -12.73 20.28 -12.50
CA GLY A 91 -12.55 20.69 -11.10
C GLY A 91 -12.59 19.57 -10.07
N TRP A 92 -12.27 18.32 -10.44
CA TRP A 92 -12.04 17.24 -9.49
C TRP A 92 -10.58 17.21 -9.04
N PHE A 93 -10.37 16.92 -7.76
CA PHE A 93 -9.04 16.77 -7.20
C PHE A 93 -8.51 15.36 -7.46
N ARG A 94 -7.32 15.26 -8.02
CA ARG A 94 -6.59 14.00 -8.29
C ARG A 94 -5.82 13.58 -7.05
N THR A 95 -6.21 12.46 -6.45
CA THR A 95 -5.53 11.98 -5.25
C THR A 95 -4.18 11.34 -5.56
N LYS A 96 -3.95 10.94 -6.81
CA LYS A 96 -2.83 10.08 -7.26
C LYS A 96 -2.82 8.72 -6.56
N ASP A 97 -3.90 8.33 -5.90
CA ASP A 97 -4.12 7.00 -5.37
C ASP A 97 -4.95 6.17 -6.35
N LEU A 98 -4.60 4.92 -6.49
CA LEU A 98 -5.34 3.93 -7.26
C LEU A 98 -6.28 3.15 -6.34
N GLY A 99 -7.46 2.86 -6.85
CA GLY A 99 -8.45 2.10 -6.10
C GLY A 99 -9.54 1.51 -6.97
N LEU A 100 -10.45 0.82 -6.32
CA LEU A 100 -11.67 0.30 -6.94
C LEU A 100 -12.85 0.41 -5.96
N PHE A 101 -14.07 0.42 -6.50
CA PHE A 101 -15.28 0.28 -5.71
C PHE A 101 -15.87 -1.13 -5.86
N ASP A 102 -16.34 -1.70 -4.76
CA ASP A 102 -17.15 -2.91 -4.83
C ASP A 102 -18.62 -2.58 -5.19
N SER A 103 -19.44 -3.63 -5.37
CA SER A 103 -20.86 -3.48 -5.71
C SER A 103 -21.71 -2.76 -4.64
N ARG A 104 -21.17 -2.61 -3.42
CA ARG A 104 -21.81 -1.90 -2.30
C ARG A 104 -21.35 -0.43 -2.23
N GLY A 105 -20.44 -0.01 -3.12
CA GLY A 105 -19.85 1.33 -3.09
C GLY A 105 -18.74 1.50 -2.06
N TYR A 106 -18.15 0.40 -1.55
CA TYR A 106 -17.02 0.44 -0.66
C TYR A 106 -15.73 0.65 -1.44
N LEU A 107 -14.90 1.59 -0.99
CA LEU A 107 -13.63 1.94 -1.62
C LEU A 107 -12.50 1.05 -1.11
N TYR A 108 -11.70 0.52 -2.02
CA TYR A 108 -10.48 -0.25 -1.76
C TYR A 108 -9.30 0.49 -2.35
N ILE A 109 -8.34 0.89 -1.52
CA ILE A 109 -7.09 1.52 -1.97
C ILE A 109 -6.11 0.43 -2.37
N LYS A 110 -5.51 0.59 -3.55
CA LYS A 110 -4.55 -0.37 -4.12
C LYS A 110 -3.10 0.08 -3.94
N GLY A 111 -2.83 1.35 -4.18
CA GLY A 111 -1.49 1.93 -4.05
C GLY A 111 -1.42 3.33 -4.63
N ARG A 112 -0.21 3.85 -4.73
CA ARG A 112 0.06 5.14 -5.36
C ARG A 112 0.28 4.98 -6.86
N LEU A 113 -0.33 5.88 -7.66
CA LEU A 113 -0.14 5.89 -9.11
C LEU A 113 1.33 6.00 -9.50
N ASN A 114 2.09 6.84 -8.80
CA ASN A 114 3.50 7.08 -9.08
C ASN A 114 4.42 5.92 -8.67
N ASN A 115 3.97 5.03 -7.79
CA ASN A 115 4.75 3.90 -7.29
C ASN A 115 4.41 2.60 -8.02
N MET A 116 3.30 2.59 -8.77
CA MET A 116 2.87 1.42 -9.50
C MET A 116 3.91 1.01 -10.54
N ILE A 117 4.28 -0.24 -10.53
CA ILE A 117 5.17 -0.86 -11.51
C ILE A 117 4.31 -1.58 -12.54
N VAL A 118 4.58 -1.33 -13.81
CA VAL A 118 3.92 -2.08 -14.90
C VAL A 118 4.77 -3.30 -15.23
N GLY A 119 4.25 -4.48 -14.97
CA GLY A 119 4.92 -5.74 -15.24
C GLY A 119 5.02 -6.04 -16.75
N PRO A 120 5.86 -7.01 -17.13
CA PRO A 120 6.14 -7.34 -18.55
C PRO A 120 4.90 -7.75 -19.36
N SER A 121 3.86 -8.28 -18.72
CA SER A 121 2.60 -8.68 -19.36
C SER A 121 1.52 -7.59 -19.27
N GLY A 122 1.88 -6.38 -18.80
CA GLY A 122 0.97 -5.25 -18.63
C GLY A 122 0.12 -5.30 -17.35
N GLU A 123 0.48 -6.14 -16.41
CA GLU A 123 -0.15 -6.19 -15.09
C GLU A 123 0.36 -5.04 -14.18
N ASN A 124 -0.54 -4.53 -13.33
CA ASN A 124 -0.18 -3.58 -12.29
C ASN A 124 0.41 -4.31 -11.09
N ILE A 125 1.58 -3.90 -10.65
CA ILE A 125 2.25 -4.39 -9.45
C ILE A 125 2.31 -3.21 -8.47
N TYR A 126 1.84 -3.44 -7.26
CA TYR A 126 1.81 -2.44 -6.20
C TYR A 126 2.89 -2.76 -5.16
N PRO A 127 4.02 -2.02 -5.14
CA PRO A 127 5.09 -2.23 -4.17
C PRO A 127 4.60 -2.27 -2.72
N GLU A 128 3.66 -1.40 -2.37
CA GLU A 128 3.11 -1.29 -1.02
C GLU A 128 2.39 -2.58 -0.55
N GLU A 129 1.78 -3.34 -1.46
CA GLU A 129 1.18 -4.65 -1.12
C GLU A 129 2.27 -5.67 -0.76
N ILE A 130 3.39 -5.65 -1.50
CA ILE A 130 4.53 -6.54 -1.25
C ILE A 130 5.25 -6.13 0.05
N GLU A 131 5.51 -4.84 0.23
CA GLU A 131 6.11 -4.25 1.43
C GLU A 131 5.29 -4.59 2.69
N THR A 132 3.96 -4.55 2.60
CA THR A 132 3.08 -4.98 3.69
C THR A 132 3.33 -6.44 4.09
N VAL A 133 3.54 -7.33 3.13
CA VAL A 133 3.86 -8.74 3.41
C VAL A 133 5.27 -8.87 4.00
N ILE A 134 6.26 -8.15 3.47
CA ILE A 134 7.63 -8.15 3.99
C ILE A 134 7.65 -7.64 5.43
N ASN A 135 7.02 -6.50 5.69
CA ASN A 135 6.97 -5.85 7.00
C ASN A 135 6.15 -6.62 8.03
N SER A 136 5.34 -7.61 7.62
CA SER A 136 4.69 -8.54 8.54
C SER A 136 5.63 -9.62 9.11
N HIS A 137 6.85 -9.72 8.57
CA HIS A 137 7.84 -10.68 9.05
C HIS A 137 8.58 -10.13 10.27
N PHE A 138 8.65 -10.91 11.35
CA PHE A 138 9.19 -10.48 12.65
C PHE A 138 10.67 -10.02 12.64
N LEU A 139 11.46 -10.45 11.64
CA LEU A 139 12.84 -10.01 11.46
C LEU A 139 12.97 -8.70 10.68
N VAL A 140 11.88 -8.09 10.24
CA VAL A 140 11.90 -6.89 9.41
C VAL A 140 11.35 -5.70 10.20
N THR A 141 12.07 -4.57 10.12
CA THR A 141 11.63 -3.29 10.66
C THR A 141 10.91 -2.49 9.58
N ASP A 142 11.47 -2.44 8.37
CA ASP A 142 10.90 -1.70 7.24
C ASP A 142 11.42 -2.25 5.91
N SER A 143 10.71 -1.96 4.81
CA SER A 143 11.14 -2.36 3.48
C SER A 143 10.66 -1.41 2.39
N ILE A 144 11.41 -1.36 1.29
CA ILE A 144 11.04 -0.68 0.06
C ILE A 144 11.18 -1.68 -1.09
N VAL A 145 10.16 -1.79 -1.92
CA VAL A 145 10.19 -2.62 -3.13
C VAL A 145 10.28 -1.74 -4.36
N LYS A 146 11.22 -2.05 -5.25
CA LYS A 146 11.41 -1.33 -6.52
C LYS A 146 11.69 -2.31 -7.67
N GLU A 147 11.52 -1.83 -8.88
CA GLU A 147 11.93 -2.56 -10.07
C GLU A 147 13.36 -2.15 -10.44
N GLU A 148 14.21 -3.15 -10.67
CA GLU A 148 15.56 -2.98 -11.22
C GLU A 148 15.80 -4.00 -12.33
N LYS A 149 16.06 -3.53 -13.55
CA LYS A 149 16.37 -4.38 -14.71
C LYS A 149 15.33 -5.47 -14.97
N GLY A 150 14.03 -5.13 -14.86
CA GLY A 150 12.92 -6.05 -15.07
C GLY A 150 12.68 -7.03 -13.90
N LYS A 151 13.28 -6.80 -12.74
CA LYS A 151 13.13 -7.64 -11.54
C LYS A 151 12.66 -6.82 -10.36
N LEU A 152 11.79 -7.40 -9.54
CA LEU A 152 11.41 -6.80 -8.26
C LEU A 152 12.50 -7.08 -7.23
N VAL A 153 13.03 -6.00 -6.66
CA VAL A 153 14.06 -6.00 -5.63
C VAL A 153 13.48 -5.43 -4.34
N ALA A 154 13.58 -6.17 -3.25
CA ALA A 154 13.22 -5.70 -1.93
C ALA A 154 14.47 -5.21 -1.18
N LEU A 155 14.47 -3.93 -0.81
CA LEU A 155 15.44 -3.34 0.10
C LEU A 155 14.86 -3.48 1.51
N VAL A 156 15.57 -4.15 2.42
CA VAL A 156 15.01 -4.54 3.71
C VAL A 156 15.91 -4.05 4.85
N HIS A 157 15.30 -3.33 5.78
CA HIS A 157 15.90 -2.99 7.06
C HIS A 157 15.53 -4.07 8.08
N PHE A 158 16.51 -4.87 8.49
CA PHE A 158 16.28 -5.95 9.43
C PHE A 158 16.27 -5.46 10.88
N ASN A 159 15.47 -6.12 11.71
CA ASN A 159 15.43 -5.91 13.15
C ASN A 159 16.69 -6.53 13.80
N ARG A 160 17.68 -5.70 14.05
CA ARG A 160 18.98 -6.13 14.61
C ARG A 160 18.85 -6.76 15.99
N GLU A 161 18.00 -6.21 16.85
CA GLU A 161 17.77 -6.77 18.20
C GLU A 161 17.22 -8.20 18.13
N GLU A 162 16.25 -8.43 17.24
CA GLU A 162 15.65 -9.74 17.04
C GLU A 162 16.63 -10.72 16.37
N LEU A 163 17.46 -10.24 15.44
CA LEU A 163 18.54 -11.03 14.85
C LEU A 163 19.58 -11.45 15.90
N GLU A 164 20.05 -10.50 16.71
CA GLU A 164 20.99 -10.78 17.78
C GLU A 164 20.40 -11.73 18.81
N ARG A 165 19.16 -11.52 19.25
CA ARG A 165 18.49 -12.40 20.21
C ARG A 165 18.43 -13.86 19.74
N ARG A 166 18.15 -14.09 18.47
CA ARG A 166 17.99 -15.44 17.92
C ARG A 166 19.31 -16.12 17.53
N TYR A 167 20.29 -15.33 17.11
CA TYR A 167 21.56 -15.82 16.57
C TYR A 167 22.76 -15.43 17.42
N TYR A 168 22.53 -15.01 18.69
CA TYR A 168 23.56 -14.55 19.62
C TYR A 168 24.70 -15.54 19.83
N SER A 169 24.43 -16.85 19.79
CA SER A 169 25.42 -17.91 19.93
C SER A 169 26.29 -18.13 18.66
N MET A 170 26.01 -17.46 17.54
CA MET A 170 26.61 -17.65 16.22
C MET A 170 27.30 -16.39 15.69
N LYS A 171 27.84 -15.52 16.57
CA LYS A 171 28.42 -14.21 16.19
C LYS A 171 29.46 -14.25 15.07
N GLU A 172 30.23 -15.33 14.94
CA GLU A 172 31.27 -15.51 13.88
C GLU A 172 30.68 -15.98 12.53
N GLU A 173 29.45 -16.50 12.51
CA GLU A 173 28.78 -17.01 11.30
C GLU A 173 27.68 -16.09 10.75
N LEU A 174 27.48 -14.92 11.35
CA LEU A 174 26.31 -14.04 11.01
C LEU A 174 26.29 -13.67 9.52
N GLY A 175 27.44 -13.48 8.87
CA GLY A 175 27.52 -13.15 7.44
C GLY A 175 26.96 -14.25 6.54
N ASN A 176 27.35 -15.51 6.79
CA ASN A 176 26.83 -16.67 6.04
C ASN A 176 25.34 -16.90 6.34
N LYS A 177 24.91 -16.60 7.57
CA LYS A 177 23.53 -16.74 8.01
C LYS A 177 22.60 -15.69 7.42
N MET A 178 23.08 -14.48 7.12
CA MET A 178 22.29 -13.44 6.49
C MET A 178 21.78 -13.82 5.09
N ASP A 179 22.58 -14.54 4.30
CA ASP A 179 22.14 -15.01 2.97
C ASP A 179 21.03 -16.07 3.09
N GLU A 180 21.09 -16.93 4.09
CA GLU A 180 20.02 -17.87 4.42
C GLU A 180 18.74 -17.14 4.86
N ILE A 181 18.87 -16.16 5.76
CA ILE A 181 17.74 -15.33 6.24
C ILE A 181 17.07 -14.57 5.09
N LYS A 182 17.86 -13.98 4.19
CA LYS A 182 17.33 -13.30 2.98
C LYS A 182 16.59 -14.27 2.07
N SER A 183 17.12 -15.49 1.88
CA SER A 183 16.49 -16.53 1.07
C SER A 183 15.19 -17.02 1.70
N ASP A 184 15.15 -17.17 3.01
CA ASP A 184 13.95 -17.57 3.75
C ASP A 184 12.87 -16.48 3.72
N LEU A 185 13.26 -15.22 3.90
CA LEU A 185 12.36 -14.09 3.76
C LEU A 185 11.78 -14.02 2.34
N MET A 186 12.61 -14.21 1.31
CA MET A 186 12.14 -14.22 -0.08
C MET A 186 11.14 -15.36 -0.32
N ARG A 187 11.39 -16.55 0.19
CA ARG A 187 10.43 -17.68 0.11
C ARG A 187 9.12 -17.38 0.83
N TYR A 188 9.19 -16.81 2.03
CA TYR A 188 8.03 -16.41 2.81
C TYR A 188 7.17 -15.41 2.03
N VAL A 189 7.77 -14.33 1.50
CA VAL A 189 7.06 -13.29 0.74
C VAL A 189 6.44 -13.90 -0.53
N ASN A 190 7.24 -14.63 -1.31
CA ASN A 190 6.80 -15.21 -2.58
C ASN A 190 5.73 -16.30 -2.43
N SER A 191 5.54 -16.85 -1.23
CA SER A 191 4.42 -17.75 -0.94
C SER A 191 3.10 -17.01 -0.68
N LYS A 192 3.15 -15.71 -0.36
CA LYS A 192 1.98 -14.90 0.05
C LYS A 192 1.53 -13.90 -0.99
N VAL A 193 2.40 -13.53 -1.92
CA VAL A 193 2.07 -12.60 -3.01
C VAL A 193 1.65 -13.36 -4.27
N ASN A 194 0.96 -12.66 -5.19
CA ASN A 194 0.62 -13.24 -6.48
C ASN A 194 1.88 -13.49 -7.35
N LYS A 195 1.75 -14.27 -8.42
CA LYS A 195 2.89 -14.67 -9.27
C LYS A 195 3.65 -13.50 -9.91
N PHE A 196 2.99 -12.39 -10.16
CA PHE A 196 3.60 -11.22 -10.79
C PHE A 196 4.31 -10.30 -9.79
N SER A 197 3.92 -10.39 -8.51
CA SER A 197 4.47 -9.60 -7.39
C SER A 197 5.62 -10.31 -6.67
N ARG A 198 6.15 -11.40 -7.22
CA ARG A 198 7.25 -12.15 -6.61
C ARG A 198 8.55 -11.36 -6.68
N ILE A 199 9.19 -11.19 -5.53
CA ILE A 199 10.52 -10.57 -5.43
C ILE A 199 11.61 -11.54 -5.89
N SER A 200 12.62 -11.01 -6.56
CA SER A 200 13.76 -11.78 -7.09
C SER A 200 15.01 -11.66 -6.24
N VAL A 201 15.13 -10.59 -5.47
CA VAL A 201 16.31 -10.29 -4.66
C VAL A 201 15.88 -9.58 -3.38
N VAL A 202 16.53 -9.91 -2.27
CA VAL A 202 16.46 -9.20 -0.99
C VAL A 202 17.83 -8.57 -0.72
N VAL A 203 17.86 -7.26 -0.58
CA VAL A 203 19.06 -6.46 -0.26
C VAL A 203 18.90 -5.89 1.14
N GLU A 204 19.90 -6.11 2.00
CA GLU A 204 19.94 -5.49 3.31
C GLU A 204 20.28 -4.01 3.16
N GLN A 205 19.50 -3.17 3.84
CA GLN A 205 19.79 -1.76 4.03
C GLN A 205 20.40 -1.56 5.42
N THR A 206 21.53 -0.88 5.49
CA THR A 206 22.24 -0.54 6.73
C THR A 206 21.81 0.83 7.26
#